data_55e2fcab06d3fbf87e491391b31b1aaa
#
_entry.id   55e2fcab06d3fbf87e491391b31b1aaa
#
_cell.length_a   1.000
_cell.length_b   1.000
_cell.length_c   1.000
_cell.angle_alpha   90.00
_cell.angle_beta   90.00
_cell.angle_gamma   90.00
#
_symmetry.space_group_name_H-M   'P 1'
#
loop_
_entity.id
_entity.type
_entity.pdbx_description
1 polymer ?
#
loop_
_entity_poly.entity_id
_entity_poly.type
_entity_poly.pdbx_seq_one_letter_code
_entity_poly.pdbx_strand_id
1 'polypeptide(L)'
;DWSSDVCSSDLSFGFDKLNPEISNPKEIPVYGEVMTSRWAYEALAVTQFKNNEYEKIFYLYEKAMSQSDFKKNYWIRTLRNKLNAVERDINNKDKRKKVADDLFLIGNEIKKEMTHIKRIKFNSFEKLTVQKFDSTAFNEVTNYFDLVNEYYVRKYNIASAEKDKLISKYTTNDSAKKLFVLFKKQYYNDNLADFCRNSNEVERIVEYNGQLYQKIDPIFQDPDNKFLRAHFYSPRKQIFGVFIDTFWVNISIIWIMTIFLYITLYFKVLKRILDFLERMSEKLMNNKD
;
A
#
# COMPACT_ATOMS: atom_id res chain seq x y z
N ASP A 1 -19.92 12.37 -24.46
CA ASP A 1 -18.88 11.64 -23.71
C ASP A 1 -18.21 12.50 -22.63
N TRP A 2 -19.06 13.14 -21.85
CA TRP A 2 -18.67 14.11 -20.81
C TRP A 2 -18.42 13.46 -19.44
N SER A 3 -18.70 12.18 -19.31
CA SER A 3 -18.67 11.50 -18.01
C SER A 3 -17.34 10.79 -17.69
N SER A 4 -16.48 10.56 -18.69
CA SER A 4 -15.23 9.83 -18.46
C SER A 4 -14.03 10.72 -18.11
N ASP A 5 -13.99 11.96 -18.60
CA ASP A 5 -12.79 12.79 -18.46
C ASP A 5 -12.71 13.60 -17.15
N VAL A 6 -13.84 13.94 -16.56
CA VAL A 6 -13.87 14.74 -15.31
C VAL A 6 -13.60 13.88 -14.08
N CYS A 7 -13.96 12.60 -14.09
CA CYS A 7 -13.69 11.69 -12.96
C CYS A 7 -12.27 11.12 -12.98
N SER A 8 -11.62 11.00 -14.13
CA SER A 8 -10.32 10.35 -14.24
C SER A 8 -9.16 11.31 -13.96
N SER A 9 -9.29 12.60 -14.28
CA SER A 9 -8.18 13.55 -14.12
C SER A 9 -7.97 14.03 -12.69
N ASP A 10 -9.04 14.23 -11.91
CA ASP A 10 -8.93 14.82 -10.58
C ASP A 10 -8.71 13.80 -9.45
N LEU A 11 -9.09 12.53 -9.67
CA LEU A 11 -8.86 11.44 -8.73
C LEU A 11 -7.69 10.54 -9.10
N SER A 12 -7.16 10.66 -10.32
CA SER A 12 -5.98 9.92 -10.79
C SER A 12 -4.65 10.53 -10.32
N PHE A 13 -4.66 11.69 -9.66
CA PHE A 13 -3.51 12.12 -8.88
C PHE A 13 -3.42 11.23 -7.63
N GLY A 14 -2.73 10.08 -7.78
CA GLY A 14 -2.37 9.29 -6.63
C GLY A 14 -1.64 10.19 -5.62
N PHE A 15 -2.09 10.18 -4.38
CA PHE A 15 -1.43 10.94 -3.30
C PHE A 15 0.06 10.60 -3.17
N ASP A 16 0.47 9.48 -3.70
CA ASP A 16 1.83 8.97 -3.81
C ASP A 16 2.69 9.66 -4.90
N LYS A 17 2.06 10.42 -5.82
CA LYS A 17 2.73 11.20 -6.87
C LYS A 17 3.02 12.64 -6.44
N LEU A 18 2.54 13.04 -5.27
CA LEU A 18 2.83 14.35 -4.70
C LEU A 18 4.26 14.42 -4.16
N ASN A 19 4.77 15.66 -4.00
CA ASN A 19 6.09 15.88 -3.44
C ASN A 19 6.27 15.08 -2.13
N PRO A 20 7.38 14.33 -1.98
CA PRO A 20 7.68 13.55 -0.77
C PRO A 20 7.66 14.35 0.55
N GLU A 21 7.83 15.67 0.47
CA GLU A 21 7.71 16.57 1.63
C GLU A 21 6.26 16.74 2.11
N ILE A 22 5.28 16.53 1.21
CA ILE A 22 3.86 16.75 1.48
C ILE A 22 3.12 15.43 1.65
N SER A 23 3.58 14.38 1.00
CA SER A 23 2.93 13.07 0.97
C SER A 23 3.91 11.94 1.24
N ASN A 24 3.53 11.04 2.13
CA ASN A 24 4.25 9.81 2.40
C ASN A 24 3.75 8.70 1.46
N PRO A 25 4.61 7.92 0.78
CA PRO A 25 4.19 6.82 -0.09
C PRO A 25 3.42 5.70 0.64
N LYS A 26 3.43 5.70 1.96
CA LYS A 26 2.80 4.68 2.81
C LYS A 26 1.35 4.97 3.17
N GLU A 27 0.99 6.24 3.31
CA GLU A 27 -0.29 6.64 3.88
C GLU A 27 -0.86 7.85 3.14
N ILE A 28 -2.17 7.98 3.18
CA ILE A 28 -2.85 9.16 2.66
C ILE A 28 -2.50 10.36 3.54
N PRO A 29 -2.15 11.52 2.95
CA PRO A 29 -1.84 12.73 3.70
C PRO A 29 -3.07 13.27 4.46
N VAL A 30 -2.84 14.03 5.53
CA VAL A 30 -3.89 14.51 6.44
C VAL A 30 -4.98 15.31 5.71
N TYR A 31 -4.63 16.12 4.72
CA TYR A 31 -5.62 16.87 3.95
C TYR A 31 -6.54 15.96 3.12
N GLY A 32 -6.04 14.80 2.63
CA GLY A 32 -6.85 13.78 1.99
C GLY A 32 -7.82 13.10 2.96
N GLU A 33 -7.47 13.01 4.25
CA GLU A 33 -8.36 12.44 5.27
C GLU A 33 -9.60 13.31 5.56
N VAL A 34 -9.53 14.62 5.32
CA VAL A 34 -10.65 15.55 5.49
C VAL A 34 -11.61 15.51 4.30
N MET A 35 -11.21 14.96 3.17
CA MET A 35 -12.02 14.91 1.95
C MET A 35 -13.05 13.77 2.00
N THR A 36 -14.32 14.10 2.24
CA THR A 36 -15.41 13.10 2.28
C THR A 36 -15.55 12.32 0.98
N SER A 37 -15.36 12.98 -0.18
CA SER A 37 -15.42 12.35 -1.50
C SER A 37 -14.39 11.23 -1.68
N ARG A 38 -13.19 11.39 -1.11
CA ARG A 38 -12.16 10.35 -1.11
C ARG A 38 -12.63 9.08 -0.38
N TRP A 39 -13.23 9.23 0.81
CA TRP A 39 -13.72 8.09 1.58
C TRP A 39 -14.84 7.35 0.84
N ALA A 40 -15.75 8.09 0.21
CA ALA A 40 -16.84 7.53 -0.58
C ALA A 40 -16.30 6.79 -1.81
N TYR A 41 -15.41 7.43 -2.57
CA TYR A 41 -14.83 6.83 -3.76
C TYR A 41 -14.05 5.56 -3.44
N GLU A 42 -13.17 5.59 -2.44
CA GLU A 42 -12.41 4.41 -2.01
C GLU A 42 -13.32 3.27 -1.58
N ALA A 43 -14.39 3.56 -0.82
CA ALA A 43 -15.36 2.56 -0.38
C ALA A 43 -16.02 1.86 -1.57
N LEU A 44 -16.48 2.64 -2.55
CA LEU A 44 -17.16 2.12 -3.75
C LEU A 44 -16.19 1.34 -4.65
N ALA A 45 -15.01 1.90 -4.96
CA ALA A 45 -14.04 1.28 -5.85
C ALA A 45 -13.52 -0.05 -5.29
N VAL A 46 -13.11 -0.06 -4.01
CA VAL A 46 -12.61 -1.28 -3.34
C VAL A 46 -13.69 -2.35 -3.27
N THR A 47 -14.92 -1.96 -2.93
CA THR A 47 -16.02 -2.93 -2.81
C THR A 47 -16.40 -3.49 -4.18
N GLN A 48 -16.52 -2.63 -5.19
CA GLN A 48 -16.86 -3.06 -6.54
C GLN A 48 -15.78 -3.95 -7.15
N PHE A 49 -14.50 -3.70 -6.87
CA PHE A 49 -13.43 -4.57 -7.31
C PHE A 49 -13.43 -5.90 -6.54
N LYS A 50 -13.34 -5.85 -5.21
CA LYS A 50 -13.09 -7.02 -4.37
C LYS A 50 -14.32 -7.94 -4.23
N ASN A 51 -15.53 -7.36 -4.15
CA ASN A 51 -16.77 -8.06 -3.79
C ASN A 51 -17.69 -8.34 -4.99
N ASN A 52 -17.25 -8.04 -6.26
CA ASN A 52 -18.03 -8.45 -7.40
C ASN A 52 -18.09 -9.98 -7.51
N GLU A 53 -19.09 -10.51 -8.19
CA GLU A 53 -19.37 -11.94 -8.24
C GLU A 53 -18.23 -12.78 -8.85
N TYR A 54 -17.44 -12.19 -9.74
CA TYR A 54 -16.28 -12.86 -10.33
C TYR A 54 -15.07 -12.80 -9.40
N GLU A 55 -14.65 -11.59 -9.00
CA GLU A 55 -13.40 -11.38 -8.26
C GLU A 55 -13.42 -12.00 -6.87
N LYS A 56 -14.55 -11.96 -6.15
CA LYS A 56 -14.65 -12.52 -4.79
C LYS A 56 -14.27 -14.01 -4.73
N ILE A 57 -14.41 -14.74 -5.83
CA ILE A 57 -14.03 -16.15 -5.92
C ILE A 57 -12.51 -16.32 -5.98
N PHE A 58 -11.82 -15.39 -6.67
CA PHE A 58 -10.40 -15.49 -6.97
C PHE A 58 -9.53 -14.56 -6.09
N TYR A 59 -10.13 -13.58 -5.43
CA TYR A 59 -9.43 -12.50 -4.71
C TYR A 59 -8.33 -12.99 -3.77
N LEU A 60 -8.57 -14.01 -2.98
CA LEU A 60 -7.57 -14.52 -2.02
C LEU A 60 -6.36 -15.14 -2.72
N TYR A 61 -6.60 -15.84 -3.83
CA TYR A 61 -5.52 -16.42 -4.63
C TYR A 61 -4.75 -15.33 -5.38
N GLU A 62 -5.43 -14.37 -5.97
CA GLU A 62 -4.82 -13.24 -6.64
C GLU A 62 -4.02 -12.36 -5.69
N LYS A 63 -4.53 -12.12 -4.49
CA LYS A 63 -3.79 -11.45 -3.42
C LYS A 63 -2.51 -12.19 -3.07
N ALA A 64 -2.56 -13.51 -2.86
CA ALA A 64 -1.38 -14.30 -2.54
C ALA A 64 -0.36 -14.33 -3.69
N MET A 65 -0.84 -14.39 -4.94
CA MET A 65 -0.01 -14.35 -6.14
C MET A 65 0.64 -12.97 -6.29
N SER A 66 -0.11 -11.87 -6.22
CA SER A 66 0.41 -10.51 -6.34
C SER A 66 1.46 -10.18 -5.29
N GLN A 67 1.17 -10.48 -4.00
CA GLN A 67 2.13 -10.29 -2.92
C GLN A 67 3.42 -11.09 -3.13
N SER A 68 3.29 -12.34 -3.58
CA SER A 68 4.45 -13.20 -3.85
C SER A 68 5.24 -12.74 -5.06
N ASP A 69 4.55 -12.30 -6.10
CA ASP A 69 5.15 -11.76 -7.33
C ASP A 69 5.98 -10.50 -7.05
N PHE A 70 5.41 -9.56 -6.30
CA PHE A 70 6.13 -8.37 -5.87
C PHE A 70 7.41 -8.73 -5.10
N LYS A 71 7.30 -9.65 -4.13
CA LYS A 71 8.44 -10.04 -3.28
C LYS A 71 9.55 -10.70 -4.09
N LYS A 72 9.24 -11.66 -4.96
CA LYS A 72 10.26 -12.38 -5.75
C LYS A 72 10.87 -11.53 -6.87
N ASN A 73 10.08 -10.70 -7.57
CA ASN A 73 10.52 -10.03 -8.80
C ASN A 73 11.03 -8.60 -8.56
N TYR A 74 10.54 -7.90 -7.54
CA TYR A 74 10.88 -6.49 -7.28
C TYR A 74 11.66 -6.32 -5.97
N TRP A 75 11.12 -6.78 -4.86
CA TRP A 75 11.70 -6.56 -3.54
C TRP A 75 13.06 -7.26 -3.37
N ILE A 76 13.13 -8.57 -3.62
CA ILE A 76 14.40 -9.32 -3.53
C ILE A 76 15.42 -8.79 -4.53
N ARG A 77 14.99 -8.49 -5.76
CA ARG A 77 15.87 -7.93 -6.79
C ARG A 77 16.50 -6.61 -6.35
N THR A 78 15.70 -5.71 -5.79
CA THR A 78 16.18 -4.41 -5.29
C THR A 78 17.18 -4.60 -4.15
N LEU A 79 16.88 -5.48 -3.20
CA LEU A 79 17.78 -5.76 -2.08
C LEU A 79 19.09 -6.42 -2.53
N ARG A 80 19.06 -7.34 -3.50
CA ARG A 80 20.28 -7.92 -4.09
C ARG A 80 21.12 -6.86 -4.82
N ASN A 81 20.49 -5.96 -5.57
CA ASN A 81 21.22 -4.89 -6.24
C ASN A 81 21.91 -3.97 -5.23
N LYS A 82 21.25 -3.65 -4.10
CA LYS A 82 21.85 -2.88 -3.00
C LYS A 82 22.98 -3.65 -2.32
N LEU A 83 22.79 -4.93 -2.04
CA LEU A 83 23.82 -5.79 -1.44
C LEU A 83 25.07 -5.87 -2.31
N ASN A 84 24.91 -6.05 -3.63
CA ASN A 84 26.03 -6.05 -4.59
C ASN A 84 26.71 -4.67 -4.66
N ALA A 85 25.94 -3.59 -4.54
CA ALA A 85 26.52 -2.24 -4.48
C ALA A 85 27.31 -2.01 -3.20
N VAL A 86 26.84 -2.52 -2.06
CA VAL A 86 27.58 -2.51 -0.79
C VAL A 86 28.90 -3.25 -0.92
N GLU A 87 28.91 -4.49 -1.44
CA GLU A 87 30.11 -5.29 -1.61
C GLU A 87 31.15 -4.56 -2.47
N ARG A 88 30.72 -3.97 -3.59
CA ARG A 88 31.61 -3.23 -4.50
C ARG A 88 32.18 -1.96 -3.87
N ASP A 89 31.36 -1.23 -3.11
CA ASP A 89 31.65 0.13 -2.66
C ASP A 89 32.13 0.20 -1.18
N ILE A 90 32.21 -0.93 -0.45
CA ILE A 90 32.53 -0.99 0.99
C ILE A 90 33.86 -0.34 1.34
N ASN A 91 34.87 -0.45 0.47
CA ASN A 91 36.21 0.11 0.66
C ASN A 91 36.33 1.56 0.17
N ASN A 92 35.30 2.12 -0.48
CA ASN A 92 35.33 3.48 -1.01
C ASN A 92 34.91 4.49 0.07
N LYS A 93 35.83 5.36 0.49
CA LYS A 93 35.60 6.37 1.54
C LYS A 93 34.51 7.37 1.16
N ASP A 94 34.42 7.75 -0.12
CA ASP A 94 33.44 8.75 -0.60
C ASP A 94 32.01 8.23 -0.58
N LYS A 95 31.84 6.91 -0.69
CA LYS A 95 30.53 6.24 -0.70
C LYS A 95 30.10 5.67 0.65
N ARG A 96 30.89 5.90 1.70
CA ARG A 96 30.66 5.29 3.02
C ARG A 96 29.26 5.56 3.59
N LYS A 97 28.72 6.75 3.39
CA LYS A 97 27.37 7.11 3.83
C LYS A 97 26.34 6.26 3.09
N LYS A 98 26.42 6.18 1.76
CA LYS A 98 25.51 5.38 0.94
C LYS A 98 25.55 3.90 1.31
N VAL A 99 26.74 3.35 1.54
CA VAL A 99 26.91 1.96 2.01
C VAL A 99 26.24 1.75 3.37
N ALA A 100 26.37 2.70 4.29
CA ALA A 100 25.71 2.63 5.59
C ALA A 100 24.18 2.68 5.47
N ASP A 101 23.64 3.55 4.62
CA ASP A 101 22.22 3.69 4.36
C ASP A 101 21.65 2.41 3.69
N ASP A 102 22.36 1.82 2.73
CA ASP A 102 21.96 0.58 2.06
C ASP A 102 21.99 -0.63 3.04
N LEU A 103 23.01 -0.75 3.90
CA LEU A 103 23.05 -1.79 4.94
C LEU A 103 21.92 -1.61 5.98
N PHE A 104 21.64 -0.38 6.37
CA PHE A 104 20.55 -0.05 7.28
C PHE A 104 19.20 -0.46 6.68
N LEU A 105 18.96 -0.13 5.40
CA LEU A 105 17.75 -0.50 4.68
C LEU A 105 17.62 -2.03 4.61
N ILE A 106 18.67 -2.75 4.20
CA ILE A 106 18.68 -4.22 4.13
C ILE A 106 18.31 -4.80 5.51
N GLY A 107 18.92 -4.31 6.59
CA GLY A 107 18.62 -4.76 7.93
C GLY A 107 17.17 -4.53 8.35
N ASN A 108 16.59 -3.36 8.03
CA ASN A 108 15.20 -3.04 8.31
C ASN A 108 14.24 -3.95 7.54
N GLU A 109 14.51 -4.16 6.24
CA GLU A 109 13.67 -5.02 5.40
C GLU A 109 13.72 -6.49 5.85
N ILE A 110 14.88 -7.01 6.23
CA ILE A 110 15.00 -8.36 6.81
C ILE A 110 14.22 -8.47 8.11
N LYS A 111 14.34 -7.49 9.02
CA LYS A 111 13.58 -7.48 10.29
C LYS A 111 12.07 -7.47 10.03
N LYS A 112 11.61 -6.63 9.10
CA LYS A 112 10.19 -6.55 8.71
C LYS A 112 9.73 -7.90 8.15
N GLU A 113 10.49 -8.51 7.25
CA GLU A 113 10.15 -9.77 6.62
C GLU A 113 10.09 -10.95 7.60
N MET A 114 10.98 -10.99 8.59
CA MET A 114 10.96 -12.00 9.65
C MET A 114 9.69 -11.97 10.51
N THR A 115 8.97 -10.84 10.57
CA THR A 115 7.66 -10.78 11.24
C THR A 115 6.57 -11.51 10.46
N HIS A 116 6.71 -11.56 9.12
CA HIS A 116 5.78 -12.25 8.21
C HIS A 116 6.14 -13.73 8.03
N ILE A 117 7.45 -14.04 7.94
CA ILE A 117 7.95 -15.41 7.72
C ILE A 117 8.72 -15.88 8.96
N LYS A 118 7.99 -16.33 9.99
CA LYS A 118 8.60 -16.76 11.28
C LYS A 118 9.58 -17.92 11.18
N ARG A 119 9.51 -18.73 10.08
CA ARG A 119 10.34 -19.93 9.87
C ARG A 119 11.74 -19.63 9.37
N ILE A 120 11.92 -18.52 8.63
CA ILE A 120 13.21 -18.10 8.05
C ILE A 120 13.78 -17.02 8.94
N LYS A 121 14.90 -17.32 9.59
CA LYS A 121 15.56 -16.41 10.54
C LYS A 121 16.88 -15.92 9.99
N PHE A 122 17.20 -14.69 10.30
CA PHE A 122 18.52 -14.08 10.10
C PHE A 122 19.03 -13.61 11.46
N ASN A 123 20.24 -14.02 11.83
CA ASN A 123 20.77 -13.76 13.18
C ASN A 123 21.95 -12.77 13.20
N SER A 124 22.57 -12.50 12.06
CA SER A 124 23.85 -11.77 11.97
C SER A 124 23.67 -10.27 11.73
N PHE A 125 22.67 -9.65 12.38
CA PHE A 125 22.40 -8.21 12.20
C PHE A 125 23.57 -7.32 12.63
N GLU A 126 24.38 -7.75 13.60
CA GLU A 126 25.58 -7.04 14.06
C GLU A 126 26.65 -6.92 12.99
N LYS A 127 26.62 -7.77 11.96
CA LYS A 127 27.53 -7.71 10.82
C LYS A 127 27.07 -6.71 9.74
N LEU A 128 25.81 -6.24 9.77
CA LEU A 128 25.26 -5.28 8.83
C LEU A 128 25.65 -3.83 9.16
N THR A 129 26.95 -3.61 9.36
CA THR A 129 27.55 -2.31 9.60
C THR A 129 28.79 -2.15 8.75
N VAL A 130 29.13 -0.92 8.33
CA VAL A 130 30.28 -0.65 7.43
C VAL A 130 31.60 -1.20 8.00
N GLN A 131 31.72 -1.31 9.33
CA GLN A 131 32.94 -1.76 9.98
C GLN A 131 33.05 -3.30 10.05
N LYS A 132 31.94 -4.01 10.07
CA LYS A 132 31.88 -5.48 10.30
C LYS A 132 31.40 -6.27 9.08
N PHE A 133 31.01 -5.56 8.01
CA PHE A 133 30.53 -6.22 6.81
C PHE A 133 31.70 -6.86 6.06
N ASP A 134 31.63 -8.16 5.89
CA ASP A 134 32.63 -8.99 5.21
C ASP A 134 31.97 -9.95 4.21
N SER A 135 32.76 -10.74 3.51
CA SER A 135 32.29 -11.76 2.58
C SER A 135 31.39 -12.81 3.25
N THR A 136 31.58 -13.07 4.55
CA THR A 136 30.73 -13.99 5.29
C THR A 136 29.35 -13.39 5.49
N ALA A 137 29.28 -12.11 5.88
CA ALA A 137 28.01 -11.37 6.00
C ALA A 137 27.27 -11.29 4.66
N PHE A 138 28.00 -11.03 3.56
CA PHE A 138 27.43 -11.03 2.23
C PHE A 138 26.77 -12.38 1.87
N ASN A 139 27.48 -13.49 2.13
CA ASN A 139 26.96 -14.83 1.85
C ASN A 139 25.76 -15.19 2.74
N GLU A 140 25.76 -14.80 4.02
CA GLU A 140 24.65 -15.03 4.94
C GLU A 140 23.38 -14.27 4.50
N VAL A 141 23.51 -13.01 4.06
CA VAL A 141 22.39 -12.22 3.53
C VAL A 141 21.88 -12.80 2.21
N THR A 142 22.80 -13.21 1.32
CA THR A 142 22.44 -13.84 0.04
C THR A 142 21.65 -15.12 0.27
N ASN A 143 22.11 -15.99 1.16
CA ASN A 143 21.42 -17.23 1.52
C ASN A 143 20.02 -16.94 2.12
N TYR A 144 19.91 -15.93 2.98
CA TYR A 144 18.62 -15.50 3.49
C TYR A 144 17.67 -15.09 2.36
N PHE A 145 18.13 -14.30 1.39
CA PHE A 145 17.33 -13.90 0.23
C PHE A 145 16.95 -15.09 -0.65
N ASP A 146 17.81 -16.09 -0.79
CA ASP A 146 17.48 -17.33 -1.53
C ASP A 146 16.36 -18.10 -0.87
N LEU A 147 16.42 -18.29 0.45
CA LEU A 147 15.39 -18.97 1.21
C LEU A 147 14.04 -18.23 1.17
N VAL A 148 14.07 -16.90 1.26
CA VAL A 148 12.85 -16.06 1.15
C VAL A 148 12.28 -16.12 -0.28
N ASN A 149 13.14 -16.12 -1.30
CA ASN A 149 12.72 -16.26 -2.69
C ASN A 149 12.01 -17.60 -2.93
N GLU A 150 12.60 -18.70 -2.47
CA GLU A 150 11.97 -20.04 -2.57
C GLU A 150 10.61 -20.08 -1.87
N TYR A 151 10.50 -19.46 -0.70
CA TYR A 151 9.22 -19.38 0.00
C TYR A 151 8.15 -18.69 -0.84
N TYR A 152 8.47 -17.53 -1.45
CA TYR A 152 7.51 -16.79 -2.27
C TYR A 152 7.22 -17.45 -3.61
N VAL A 153 8.19 -18.12 -4.22
CA VAL A 153 7.96 -18.94 -5.41
C VAL A 153 6.98 -20.07 -5.11
N ARG A 154 7.18 -20.79 -4.00
CA ARG A 154 6.23 -21.86 -3.57
C ARG A 154 4.85 -21.31 -3.26
N LYS A 155 4.76 -20.18 -2.52
CA LYS A 155 3.48 -19.54 -2.19
C LYS A 155 2.73 -19.12 -3.45
N TYR A 156 3.42 -18.55 -4.43
CA TYR A 156 2.85 -18.19 -5.72
C TYR A 156 2.30 -19.42 -6.46
N ASN A 157 3.12 -20.47 -6.58
CA ASN A 157 2.75 -21.66 -7.32
C ASN A 157 1.54 -22.39 -6.69
N ILE A 158 1.47 -22.45 -5.37
CA ILE A 158 0.31 -23.00 -4.65
C ILE A 158 -0.95 -22.19 -4.96
N ALA A 159 -0.87 -20.86 -4.83
CA ALA A 159 -2.02 -19.99 -5.10
C ALA A 159 -2.48 -20.06 -6.57
N SER A 160 -1.53 -20.13 -7.52
CA SER A 160 -1.83 -20.29 -8.94
C SER A 160 -2.51 -21.62 -9.22
N ALA A 161 -1.98 -22.74 -8.68
CA ALA A 161 -2.54 -24.06 -8.88
C ALA A 161 -3.97 -24.18 -8.31
N GLU A 162 -4.24 -23.60 -7.13
CA GLU A 162 -5.59 -23.60 -6.56
C GLU A 162 -6.56 -22.73 -7.38
N LYS A 163 -6.09 -21.57 -7.88
CA LYS A 163 -6.88 -20.74 -8.80
C LYS A 163 -7.21 -21.50 -10.09
N ASP A 164 -6.23 -22.17 -10.72
CA ASP A 164 -6.40 -22.95 -11.93
C ASP A 164 -7.36 -24.12 -11.72
N LYS A 165 -7.28 -24.78 -10.56
CA LYS A 165 -8.21 -25.84 -10.16
C LYS A 165 -9.64 -25.32 -10.00
N LEU A 166 -9.83 -24.11 -9.49
CA LEU A 166 -11.16 -23.49 -9.47
C LEU A 166 -11.65 -23.15 -10.88
N ILE A 167 -10.81 -22.56 -11.73
CA ILE A 167 -11.16 -22.26 -13.12
C ILE A 167 -11.55 -23.53 -13.86
N SER A 168 -10.83 -24.64 -13.67
CA SER A 168 -11.14 -25.93 -14.31
C SER A 168 -12.52 -26.47 -13.92
N LYS A 169 -12.99 -26.21 -12.69
CA LYS A 169 -14.36 -26.58 -12.27
C LYS A 169 -15.44 -25.78 -13.02
N TYR A 170 -15.15 -24.52 -13.35
CA TYR A 170 -16.08 -23.68 -14.11
C TYR A 170 -15.98 -23.88 -15.63
N THR A 171 -14.96 -24.59 -16.12
CA THR A 171 -14.65 -24.73 -17.55
C THR A 171 -14.58 -26.19 -18.00
N THR A 172 -15.44 -27.04 -17.44
CA THR A 172 -15.44 -28.50 -17.68
C THR A 172 -15.75 -28.91 -19.12
N ASN A 173 -16.48 -28.09 -19.86
CA ASN A 173 -16.81 -28.31 -21.26
C ASN A 173 -16.90 -26.96 -22.01
N ASP A 174 -17.02 -27.00 -23.35
CA ASP A 174 -17.03 -25.78 -24.18
C ASP A 174 -18.20 -24.84 -23.85
N SER A 175 -19.35 -25.37 -23.50
CA SER A 175 -20.50 -24.57 -23.10
C SER A 175 -20.25 -23.87 -21.75
N ALA A 176 -19.73 -24.58 -20.78
CA ALA A 176 -19.34 -24.02 -19.48
C ALA A 176 -18.25 -22.96 -19.62
N LYS A 177 -17.26 -23.19 -20.50
CA LYS A 177 -16.22 -22.23 -20.80
C LYS A 177 -16.79 -20.91 -21.39
N LYS A 178 -17.73 -21.00 -22.32
CA LYS A 178 -18.42 -19.83 -22.87
C LYS A 178 -19.19 -19.08 -21.78
N LEU A 179 -19.90 -19.78 -20.92
CA LEU A 179 -20.64 -19.18 -19.79
C LEU A 179 -19.69 -18.50 -18.81
N PHE A 180 -18.55 -19.10 -18.51
CA PHE A 180 -17.54 -18.51 -17.61
C PHE A 180 -16.93 -17.24 -18.20
N VAL A 181 -16.67 -17.20 -19.50
CA VAL A 181 -16.19 -15.96 -20.18
C VAL A 181 -17.26 -14.86 -20.13
N LEU A 182 -18.55 -15.21 -20.36
CA LEU A 182 -19.65 -14.25 -20.22
C LEU A 182 -19.80 -13.76 -18.78
N PHE A 183 -19.70 -14.67 -17.79
CA PHE A 183 -19.71 -14.33 -16.37
C PHE A 183 -18.60 -13.35 -16.00
N LYS A 184 -17.35 -13.59 -16.45
CA LYS A 184 -16.26 -12.65 -16.28
C LYS A 184 -16.59 -11.30 -16.91
N LYS A 185 -17.01 -11.29 -18.16
CA LYS A 185 -17.33 -10.05 -18.90
C LYS A 185 -18.47 -9.24 -18.25
N GLN A 186 -19.41 -9.92 -17.60
CA GLN A 186 -20.55 -9.26 -16.94
C GLN A 186 -20.16 -8.61 -15.60
N TYR A 187 -19.29 -9.22 -14.82
CA TYR A 187 -19.03 -8.82 -13.44
C TYR A 187 -17.66 -8.19 -13.22
N TYR A 188 -16.69 -8.44 -14.08
CA TYR A 188 -15.35 -7.89 -13.96
C TYR A 188 -15.18 -6.62 -14.80
N ASN A 189 -14.71 -5.55 -14.17
CA ASN A 189 -14.43 -4.29 -14.83
C ASN A 189 -12.91 -4.09 -14.92
N ASP A 190 -12.36 -4.25 -16.15
CA ASP A 190 -10.92 -4.15 -16.40
C ASP A 190 -10.38 -2.75 -16.06
N ASN A 191 -11.10 -1.68 -16.41
CA ASN A 191 -10.68 -0.31 -16.12
C ASN A 191 -10.60 -0.05 -14.61
N LEU A 192 -11.62 -0.48 -13.85
CA LEU A 192 -11.58 -0.36 -12.40
C LEU A 192 -10.44 -1.19 -11.79
N ALA A 193 -10.17 -2.37 -12.35
CA ALA A 193 -9.07 -3.21 -11.93
C ALA A 193 -7.73 -2.50 -12.13
N ASP A 194 -7.51 -1.84 -13.26
CA ASP A 194 -6.29 -1.09 -13.54
C ASP A 194 -6.09 0.05 -12.54
N PHE A 195 -7.15 0.78 -12.17
CA PHE A 195 -7.08 1.82 -11.14
C PHE A 195 -6.78 1.22 -9.75
N CYS A 196 -7.53 0.20 -9.32
CA CYS A 196 -7.35 -0.41 -8.00
C CYS A 196 -6.02 -1.13 -7.85
N ARG A 197 -5.42 -1.58 -8.95
CA ARG A 197 -4.12 -2.24 -9.00
C ARG A 197 -2.97 -1.29 -9.28
N ASN A 198 -3.27 -0.04 -9.68
CA ASN A 198 -2.25 0.92 -10.11
C ASN A 198 -1.32 0.33 -11.19
N SER A 199 -1.91 -0.37 -12.18
CA SER A 199 -1.19 -1.19 -13.16
C SER A 199 -0.25 -0.36 -14.04
N ASN A 200 -0.55 0.91 -14.25
CA ASN A 200 0.19 1.84 -15.10
C ASN A 200 1.37 2.52 -14.38
N GLU A 201 1.62 2.20 -13.10
CA GLU A 201 2.74 2.79 -12.37
C GLU A 201 4.09 2.27 -12.87
N VAL A 202 4.96 3.19 -13.27
CA VAL A 202 6.30 2.88 -13.79
C VAL A 202 7.24 2.49 -12.65
N GLU A 203 7.18 3.26 -11.56
CA GLU A 203 7.98 2.99 -10.36
C GLU A 203 7.25 2.02 -9.45
N ARG A 204 7.50 0.73 -9.60
CA ARG A 204 6.81 -0.32 -8.85
C ARG A 204 7.22 -0.45 -7.39
N ILE A 205 8.39 0.08 -7.06
CA ILE A 205 8.96 0.09 -5.71
C ILE A 205 9.66 1.41 -5.46
N VAL A 206 9.45 1.99 -4.27
CA VAL A 206 10.04 3.26 -3.83
C VAL A 206 10.74 3.07 -2.51
N GLU A 207 11.90 3.71 -2.38
CA GLU A 207 12.64 3.79 -1.13
C GLU A 207 12.25 5.07 -0.38
N TYR A 208 11.84 4.92 0.89
CA TYR A 208 11.52 6.04 1.74
C TYR A 208 11.88 5.70 3.20
N ASN A 209 12.61 6.59 3.87
CA ASN A 209 13.04 6.43 5.28
C ASN A 209 13.71 5.07 5.58
N GLY A 210 14.57 4.58 4.68
CA GLY A 210 15.29 3.31 4.86
C GLY A 210 14.38 2.08 4.84
N GLN A 211 13.27 2.15 4.12
CA GLN A 211 12.35 1.05 3.85
C GLN A 211 11.91 1.05 2.38
N LEU A 212 11.48 -0.09 1.88
CA LEU A 212 10.94 -0.27 0.55
C LEU A 212 9.41 -0.34 0.58
N TYR A 213 8.77 0.43 -0.29
CA TYR A 213 7.31 0.48 -0.42
C TYR A 213 6.87 0.03 -1.80
N GLN A 214 5.87 -0.84 -1.82
CA GLN A 214 5.22 -1.30 -3.03
C GLN A 214 4.19 -0.26 -3.49
N LYS A 215 4.27 0.19 -4.76
CA LYS A 215 3.31 1.11 -5.38
C LYS A 215 2.26 0.42 -6.26
N ILE A 216 2.56 -0.79 -6.73
CA ILE A 216 1.62 -1.58 -7.54
C ILE A 216 0.73 -2.46 -6.67
N ASP A 217 -0.42 -2.82 -7.19
CA ASP A 217 -1.39 -3.72 -6.55
C ASP A 217 -1.79 -3.31 -5.11
N PRO A 218 -2.11 -2.02 -4.83
CA PRO A 218 -2.50 -1.59 -3.49
C PRO A 218 -3.73 -2.33 -2.96
N ILE A 219 -4.64 -2.74 -3.84
CA ILE A 219 -5.85 -3.50 -3.48
C ILE A 219 -5.54 -4.88 -2.85
N PHE A 220 -4.34 -5.40 -3.04
CA PHE A 220 -3.88 -6.67 -2.48
C PHE A 220 -2.95 -6.50 -1.27
N GLN A 221 -2.64 -5.25 -0.87
CA GLN A 221 -1.79 -4.97 0.27
C GLN A 221 -2.64 -4.74 1.53
N ASP A 222 -2.17 -5.26 2.66
CA ASP A 222 -2.74 -4.95 3.96
C ASP A 222 -2.02 -3.74 4.58
N PRO A 223 -2.73 -2.85 5.29
CA PRO A 223 -2.09 -1.71 5.93
C PRO A 223 -1.22 -2.14 7.11
N ASP A 224 -0.05 -1.50 7.22
CA ASP A 224 0.87 -1.71 8.35
C ASP A 224 0.42 -0.91 9.60
N ASN A 225 -0.35 0.16 9.42
CA ASN A 225 -0.79 1.03 10.50
C ASN A 225 -1.98 0.41 11.26
N LYS A 226 -1.92 0.48 12.60
CA LYS A 226 -2.95 -0.07 13.49
C LYS A 226 -4.16 0.85 13.70
N PHE A 227 -4.10 2.10 13.20
CA PHE A 227 -5.11 3.15 13.45
C PHE A 227 -5.57 3.77 12.13
N LEU A 228 -6.59 3.22 11.50
CA LEU A 228 -7.35 3.75 10.36
C LEU A 228 -6.55 4.17 9.13
N ARG A 229 -5.31 4.68 9.30
CA ARG A 229 -4.47 5.16 8.20
C ARG A 229 -3.99 3.99 7.34
N ALA A 230 -4.18 4.13 6.05
CA ALA A 230 -3.82 3.13 5.06
C ALA A 230 -3.44 3.83 3.75
N HIS A 231 -2.81 3.09 2.86
CA HIS A 231 -2.65 3.51 1.47
C HIS A 231 -4.01 3.54 0.76
N PHE A 232 -4.10 4.27 -0.34
CA PHE A 232 -5.31 4.35 -1.14
C PHE A 232 -5.63 2.98 -1.79
N TYR A 233 -6.90 2.63 -1.90
CA TYR A 233 -7.40 1.30 -2.32
C TYR A 233 -7.04 0.13 -1.39
N SER A 234 -6.68 0.38 -0.14
CA SER A 234 -6.50 -0.70 0.82
C SER A 234 -7.78 -1.54 0.97
N PRO A 235 -7.72 -2.88 0.90
CA PRO A 235 -8.92 -3.73 0.95
C PRO A 235 -9.58 -3.76 2.33
N ARG A 236 -8.83 -3.45 3.36
CA ARG A 236 -9.26 -3.41 4.76
C ARG A 236 -8.40 -2.43 5.55
N LYS A 237 -8.94 -1.91 6.63
CA LYS A 237 -8.24 -1.00 7.54
C LYS A 237 -8.12 -1.63 8.91
N GLN A 238 -7.15 -1.21 9.69
CA GLN A 238 -7.01 -1.66 11.08
C GLN A 238 -7.58 -0.62 12.05
N ILE A 239 -8.35 -1.11 13.03
CA ILE A 239 -8.80 -0.33 14.19
C ILE A 239 -8.36 -1.11 15.43
N PHE A 240 -7.46 -0.55 16.21
CA PHE A 240 -6.86 -1.22 17.39
C PHE A 240 -6.31 -2.62 17.12
N GLY A 241 -5.76 -2.83 15.91
CA GLY A 241 -5.20 -4.12 15.50
C GLY A 241 -6.20 -5.13 14.93
N VAL A 242 -7.49 -4.79 14.87
CA VAL A 242 -8.54 -5.60 14.22
C VAL A 242 -8.72 -5.13 12.78
N PHE A 243 -8.71 -6.06 11.83
CA PHE A 243 -8.98 -5.76 10.43
C PHE A 243 -10.48 -5.68 10.15
N ILE A 244 -10.90 -4.53 9.64
CA ILE A 244 -12.28 -4.27 9.21
C ILE A 244 -12.25 -3.91 7.73
N ASP A 245 -13.25 -4.35 6.98
CA ASP A 245 -13.39 -4.05 5.56
C ASP A 245 -13.45 -2.54 5.33
N THR A 246 -12.72 -2.05 4.31
CA THR A 246 -12.64 -0.62 3.99
C THR A 246 -14.01 0.01 3.78
N PHE A 247 -14.96 -0.70 3.21
CA PHE A 247 -16.32 -0.21 3.01
C PHE A 247 -16.96 0.27 4.33
N TRP A 248 -16.99 -0.57 5.35
CA TRP A 248 -17.64 -0.24 6.62
C TRP A 248 -16.91 0.86 7.39
N VAL A 249 -15.58 0.85 7.34
CA VAL A 249 -14.77 1.89 7.97
C VAL A 249 -15.04 3.24 7.31
N ASN A 250 -15.00 3.30 5.99
CA ASN A 250 -15.17 4.54 5.26
C ASN A 250 -16.59 5.12 5.42
N ILE A 251 -17.62 4.28 5.36
CA ILE A 251 -19.00 4.72 5.63
C ILE A 251 -19.14 5.28 7.06
N SER A 252 -18.57 4.58 8.05
CA SER A 252 -18.61 5.06 9.43
C SER A 252 -17.95 6.44 9.59
N ILE A 253 -16.82 6.65 8.93
CA ILE A 253 -16.13 7.95 8.94
C ILE A 253 -16.99 9.03 8.28
N ILE A 254 -17.62 8.75 7.13
CA ILE A 254 -18.53 9.69 6.46
C ILE A 254 -19.67 10.08 7.39
N TRP A 255 -20.27 9.12 8.09
CA TRP A 255 -21.31 9.40 9.07
C TRP A 255 -20.82 10.27 10.24
N ILE A 256 -19.64 9.96 10.79
CA ILE A 256 -19.00 10.77 11.85
C ILE A 256 -18.77 12.19 11.37
N MET A 257 -18.23 12.39 10.16
CA MET A 257 -18.02 13.71 9.56
C MET A 257 -19.34 14.46 9.40
N THR A 258 -20.38 13.79 8.93
CA THR A 258 -21.71 14.38 8.74
C THR A 258 -22.33 14.81 10.08
N ILE A 259 -22.26 13.97 11.10
CA ILE A 259 -22.76 14.29 12.45
C ILE A 259 -21.95 15.46 13.05
N PHE A 260 -20.63 15.46 12.88
CA PHE A 260 -19.77 16.55 13.34
C PHE A 260 -20.14 17.87 12.68
N LEU A 261 -20.35 17.88 11.37
CA LEU A 261 -20.79 19.08 10.64
C LEU A 261 -22.19 19.52 11.10
N TYR A 262 -23.11 18.60 11.31
CA TYR A 262 -24.44 18.91 11.83
C TYR A 262 -24.36 19.59 13.21
N ILE A 263 -23.55 19.05 14.13
CA ILE A 263 -23.33 19.62 15.45
C ILE A 263 -22.73 21.02 15.36
N THR A 264 -21.71 21.20 14.51
CA THR A 264 -21.06 22.52 14.33
C THR A 264 -22.03 23.57 13.77
N LEU A 265 -22.92 23.18 12.87
CA LEU A 265 -23.97 24.06 12.34
C LEU A 265 -25.02 24.35 13.39
N TYR A 266 -25.54 23.34 14.10
CA TYR A 266 -26.56 23.49 15.12
C TYR A 266 -26.13 24.46 16.23
N PHE A 267 -24.91 24.33 16.74
CA PHE A 267 -24.36 25.22 17.78
C PHE A 267 -23.77 26.52 17.22
N LYS A 268 -23.89 26.78 15.92
CA LYS A 268 -23.32 27.97 15.24
C LYS A 268 -21.83 28.18 15.59
N VAL A 269 -21.07 27.10 15.69
CA VAL A 269 -19.67 27.12 16.16
C VAL A 269 -18.83 28.04 15.28
N LEU A 270 -19.00 28.00 13.96
CA LEU A 270 -18.26 28.87 13.03
C LEU A 270 -18.51 30.35 13.34
N LYS A 271 -19.78 30.75 13.57
CA LYS A 271 -20.11 32.13 13.95
C LYS A 271 -19.41 32.52 15.24
N ARG A 272 -19.44 31.68 16.26
CA ARG A 272 -18.78 31.95 17.56
C ARG A 272 -17.25 32.11 17.41
N ILE A 273 -16.65 31.32 16.54
CA ILE A 273 -15.21 31.42 16.24
C ILE A 273 -14.91 32.76 15.54
N LEU A 274 -15.71 33.14 14.55
CA LEU A 274 -15.55 34.43 13.86
C LEU A 274 -15.72 35.63 14.82
N ASP A 275 -16.79 35.61 15.61
CA ASP A 275 -17.04 36.65 16.62
C ASP A 275 -15.90 36.74 17.67
N PHE A 276 -15.32 35.58 18.02
CA PHE A 276 -14.14 35.55 18.91
C PHE A 276 -12.88 36.14 18.26
N LEU A 277 -12.59 35.77 17.01
CA LEU A 277 -11.45 36.30 16.26
C LEU A 277 -11.57 37.81 16.04
N GLU A 278 -12.76 38.31 15.74
CA GLU A 278 -13.05 39.73 15.60
C GLU A 278 -12.77 40.50 16.90
N ARG A 279 -13.26 40.01 18.02
CA ARG A 279 -12.98 40.61 19.36
C ARG A 279 -11.48 40.56 19.72
N MET A 280 -10.77 39.52 19.33
CA MET A 280 -9.31 39.46 19.52
C MET A 280 -8.57 40.50 18.64
N SER A 281 -8.99 40.65 17.39
CA SER A 281 -8.44 41.63 16.48
C SER A 281 -8.64 43.08 16.98
N GLU A 282 -9.86 43.39 17.45
CA GLU A 282 -10.17 44.72 18.06
C GLU A 282 -9.32 45.01 19.31
N LYS A 283 -9.14 44.00 20.18
CA LYS A 283 -8.29 44.15 21.37
C LYS A 283 -6.82 44.37 21.02
N LEU A 284 -6.32 43.72 19.94
CA LEU A 284 -4.95 43.91 19.49
C LEU A 284 -4.72 45.26 18.82
N MET A 285 -5.74 45.83 18.19
CA MET A 285 -5.68 47.21 17.63
C MET A 285 -5.74 48.27 18.72
N ASN A 286 -6.64 48.14 19.70
CA ASN A 286 -6.77 49.08 20.82
C ASN A 286 -5.59 49.05 21.82
N ASN A 287 -4.72 48.08 21.80
CA ASN A 287 -3.51 48.01 22.62
C ASN A 287 -2.26 48.61 21.92
N LYS A 288 -2.41 49.13 20.70
CA LYS A 288 -1.32 49.76 19.93
C LYS A 288 -1.39 51.29 19.94
N ASP A 289 -2.46 51.87 20.47
CA ASP A 289 -2.62 53.27 20.77
C ASP A 289 -2.29 53.51 22.27
#